data_30abbd46b6e4539f9ee6964c513c2f70
#
_entry.id   30abbd46b6e4539f9ee6964c513c2f70
#
_cell.length_a   1.000
_cell.length_b   1.000
_cell.length_c   1.000
_cell.angle_alpha   90.00
_cell.angle_beta   90.00
_cell.angle_gamma   90.00
#
_symmetry.space_group_name_H-M   'P 1'
#
loop_
_entity.id
_entity.type
_entity.pdbx_description
1 polymer ?
#
loop_
_entity_poly.entity_id
_entity_poly.type
_entity_poly.pdbx_seq_one_letter_code
_entity_poly.pdbx_strand_id
1 'polypeptide(L)'
;NNDSLAPYHVDTNTVMTLVIPNSYLFWWNGSFKKILERLNDQHQKFWEGNRTAKAAKLGLKPAEVYTMASIVEEETNKADDKGRIASVYMNRIKKGMKLEADPTVKYAMRNFGLKRILHGHLAYPSPYNTYQQTGLPPGPICTPSINTIDAVLDAPETNYIFFVAKPDFKGYSNFAATYPEHLVYAKMYQKALDSLIMRKNNR
;
A
#
# COMPACT_ATOMS: atom_id res chain seq x y z
N ASN A 1 -21.68 -8.00 -11.22
CA ASN A 1 -21.58 -9.26 -11.93
C ASN A 1 -20.22 -9.30 -12.62
N ASN A 2 -19.43 -10.38 -12.42
CA ASN A 2 -18.10 -10.51 -13.03
C ASN A 2 -18.14 -10.47 -14.56
N ASP A 3 -19.24 -10.90 -15.17
CA ASP A 3 -19.41 -10.87 -16.63
C ASP A 3 -19.31 -9.45 -17.23
N SER A 4 -19.78 -8.44 -16.48
CA SER A 4 -19.68 -7.03 -16.90
C SER A 4 -18.27 -6.46 -16.77
N LEU A 5 -17.39 -7.10 -15.99
CA LEU A 5 -16.02 -6.68 -15.73
C LEU A 5 -15.00 -7.43 -16.61
N ALA A 6 -15.37 -8.62 -17.11
CA ALA A 6 -14.49 -9.47 -17.94
C ALA A 6 -13.85 -8.73 -19.14
N PRO A 7 -14.58 -7.86 -19.89
CA PRO A 7 -14.00 -7.10 -21.00
C PRO A 7 -12.84 -6.18 -20.60
N TYR A 8 -12.74 -5.82 -19.33
CA TYR A 8 -11.70 -4.93 -18.78
C TYR A 8 -10.58 -5.70 -18.07
N HIS A 9 -10.61 -7.04 -18.10
CA HIS A 9 -9.63 -7.93 -17.45
C HIS A 9 -9.49 -7.69 -15.93
N VAL A 10 -10.59 -7.31 -15.27
CA VAL A 10 -10.68 -7.11 -13.82
C VAL A 10 -11.86 -7.90 -13.24
N ASP A 11 -11.81 -8.12 -11.94
CA ASP A 11 -12.86 -8.73 -11.14
C ASP A 11 -13.35 -7.79 -10.03
N THR A 12 -14.16 -8.26 -9.13
CA THR A 12 -14.69 -7.47 -7.99
C THR A 12 -13.61 -7.02 -7.01
N ASN A 13 -12.46 -7.70 -6.94
CA ASN A 13 -11.34 -7.31 -6.09
C ASN A 13 -10.46 -6.26 -6.77
N THR A 14 -10.33 -6.35 -8.10
CA THR A 14 -9.37 -5.57 -8.87
C THR A 14 -10.00 -4.41 -9.66
N VAL A 15 -11.34 -4.30 -9.73
CA VAL A 15 -12.02 -3.24 -10.49
C VAL A 15 -11.57 -1.83 -10.14
N MET A 16 -11.19 -1.59 -8.87
CA MET A 16 -10.69 -0.30 -8.43
C MET A 16 -9.33 0.08 -9.04
N THR A 17 -8.60 -0.88 -9.62
CA THR A 17 -7.36 -0.57 -10.33
C THR A 17 -7.58 0.22 -11.62
N LEU A 18 -8.80 0.20 -12.18
CA LEU A 18 -9.18 1.03 -13.32
C LEU A 18 -9.27 2.53 -12.97
N VAL A 19 -9.40 2.85 -11.69
CA VAL A 19 -9.59 4.24 -11.22
C VAL A 19 -8.24 4.88 -10.98
N ILE A 20 -7.70 5.57 -11.98
CA ILE A 20 -6.53 6.42 -11.80
C ILE A 20 -7.00 7.77 -11.24
N PRO A 21 -6.46 8.25 -10.08
CA PRO A 21 -6.89 9.51 -9.48
C PRO A 21 -6.75 10.68 -10.44
N ASN A 22 -7.89 11.25 -10.83
CA ASN A 22 -7.98 12.40 -11.73
C ASN A 22 -9.39 13.01 -11.65
N SER A 23 -9.60 14.16 -12.29
CA SER A 23 -10.93 14.72 -12.53
C SER A 23 -11.51 14.13 -13.80
N TYR A 24 -12.67 13.51 -13.69
CA TYR A 24 -13.40 12.90 -14.81
C TYR A 24 -14.70 13.65 -15.04
N LEU A 25 -14.95 13.99 -16.30
CA LEU A 25 -16.23 14.58 -16.71
C LEU A 25 -17.12 13.48 -17.28
N PHE A 26 -18.31 13.33 -16.71
CA PHE A 26 -19.34 12.41 -17.18
C PHE A 26 -20.65 13.14 -17.42
N TRP A 27 -21.40 12.66 -18.41
CA TRP A 27 -22.79 13.09 -18.56
C TRP A 27 -23.60 12.48 -17.42
N TRP A 28 -24.42 13.28 -16.73
CA TRP A 28 -25.23 12.85 -15.59
C TRP A 28 -26.19 11.69 -15.93
N ASN A 29 -26.64 11.61 -17.20
CA ASN A 29 -27.49 10.54 -17.73
C ASN A 29 -26.69 9.41 -18.42
N GLY A 30 -25.38 9.36 -18.23
CA GLY A 30 -24.51 8.34 -18.81
C GLY A 30 -24.76 6.96 -18.18
N SER A 31 -24.65 5.90 -18.99
CA SER A 31 -24.75 4.52 -18.48
C SER A 31 -23.48 4.15 -17.69
N PHE A 32 -23.63 3.19 -16.75
CA PHE A 32 -22.49 2.61 -16.00
C PHE A 32 -21.41 2.04 -16.93
N LYS A 33 -21.81 1.43 -18.06
CA LYS A 33 -20.89 0.93 -19.08
C LYS A 33 -20.00 2.06 -19.61
N LYS A 34 -20.55 3.23 -19.97
CA LYS A 34 -19.77 4.38 -20.43
C LYS A 34 -18.81 4.92 -19.37
N ILE A 35 -19.18 4.82 -18.09
CA ILE A 35 -18.28 5.19 -16.99
C ILE A 35 -17.08 4.23 -16.96
N LEU A 36 -17.32 2.91 -16.99
CA LEU A 36 -16.24 1.92 -17.01
C LEU A 36 -15.35 2.04 -18.24
N GLU A 37 -15.92 2.23 -19.43
CA GLU A 37 -15.17 2.46 -20.67
C GLU A 37 -14.24 3.67 -20.50
N ARG A 38 -14.76 4.79 -19.99
CA ARG A 38 -13.96 5.99 -19.77
C ARG A 38 -12.82 5.80 -18.77
N LEU A 39 -13.08 5.08 -17.67
CA LEU A 39 -12.06 4.73 -16.66
C LEU A 39 -11.00 3.83 -17.27
N ASN A 40 -11.41 2.81 -18.03
CA ASN A 40 -10.49 1.90 -18.71
C ASN A 40 -9.60 2.64 -19.72
N ASP A 41 -10.15 3.54 -20.54
CA ASP A 41 -9.37 4.33 -21.48
C ASP A 41 -8.29 5.16 -20.77
N GLN A 42 -8.62 5.73 -19.62
CA GLN A 42 -7.65 6.49 -18.82
C GLN A 42 -6.61 5.57 -18.16
N HIS A 43 -7.05 4.41 -17.69
CA HIS A 43 -6.17 3.38 -17.16
C HIS A 43 -5.16 2.92 -18.22
N GLN A 44 -5.60 2.59 -19.43
CA GLN A 44 -4.72 2.18 -20.54
C GLN A 44 -3.68 3.26 -20.84
N LYS A 45 -4.12 4.51 -21.02
CA LYS A 45 -3.23 5.65 -21.27
C LYS A 45 -2.22 5.86 -20.13
N PHE A 46 -2.65 5.67 -18.88
CA PHE A 46 -1.79 5.81 -17.72
C PHE A 46 -0.65 4.78 -17.72
N TRP A 47 -0.96 3.54 -18.11
CA TRP A 47 0.01 2.45 -18.13
C TRP A 47 0.82 2.36 -19.42
N GLU A 48 0.45 3.08 -20.47
CA GLU A 48 1.23 3.13 -21.72
C GLU A 48 2.68 3.56 -21.48
N GLY A 49 3.59 3.06 -22.33
CA GLY A 49 4.99 3.47 -22.35
C GLY A 49 5.79 2.96 -21.15
N ASN A 50 6.43 3.88 -20.44
CA ASN A 50 7.46 3.56 -19.45
C ASN A 50 6.94 2.86 -18.19
N ARG A 51 5.68 3.10 -17.76
CA ARG A 51 5.15 2.49 -16.52
C ARG A 51 4.99 0.99 -16.63
N THR A 52 4.48 0.47 -17.74
CA THR A 52 4.39 -0.97 -17.98
C THR A 52 5.78 -1.60 -18.03
N ALA A 53 6.76 -0.96 -18.67
CA ALA A 53 8.12 -1.45 -18.71
C ALA A 53 8.77 -1.50 -17.31
N LYS A 54 8.54 -0.46 -16.47
CA LYS A 54 9.00 -0.43 -15.08
C LYS A 54 8.34 -1.53 -14.24
N ALA A 55 7.02 -1.74 -14.37
CA ALA A 55 6.31 -2.81 -13.69
C ALA A 55 6.88 -4.19 -14.06
N ALA A 56 7.10 -4.43 -15.35
CA ALA A 56 7.72 -5.68 -15.84
C ALA A 56 9.14 -5.89 -15.29
N LYS A 57 9.95 -4.82 -15.19
CA LYS A 57 11.29 -4.88 -14.56
C LYS A 57 11.22 -5.29 -13.08
N LEU A 58 10.17 -4.87 -12.36
CA LEU A 58 9.94 -5.30 -10.97
C LEU A 58 9.36 -6.72 -10.86
N GLY A 59 8.98 -7.35 -11.99
CA GLY A 59 8.29 -8.64 -12.02
C GLY A 59 6.82 -8.56 -11.59
N LEU A 60 6.20 -7.38 -11.70
CA LEU A 60 4.83 -7.12 -11.29
C LEU A 60 3.95 -6.75 -12.48
N LYS A 61 2.67 -7.13 -12.40
CA LYS A 61 1.63 -6.63 -13.31
C LYS A 61 1.15 -5.24 -12.87
N PRO A 62 0.59 -4.41 -13.76
CA PRO A 62 0.03 -3.11 -13.41
C PRO A 62 -0.93 -3.14 -12.20
N ALA A 63 -1.83 -4.12 -12.12
CA ALA A 63 -2.76 -4.28 -10.99
C ALA A 63 -2.04 -4.61 -9.67
N GLU A 64 -0.92 -5.34 -9.71
CA GLU A 64 -0.11 -5.65 -8.53
C GLU A 64 0.66 -4.42 -8.05
N VAL A 65 1.19 -3.60 -8.97
CA VAL A 65 1.80 -2.31 -8.63
C VAL A 65 0.79 -1.39 -7.97
N TYR A 66 -0.43 -1.31 -8.52
CA TYR A 66 -1.51 -0.51 -7.96
C TYR A 66 -1.92 -1.01 -6.56
N THR A 67 -2.01 -2.33 -6.38
CA THR A 67 -2.31 -2.95 -5.09
C THR A 67 -1.22 -2.64 -4.06
N MET A 68 0.06 -2.78 -4.41
CA MET A 68 1.17 -2.40 -3.55
C MET A 68 1.15 -0.91 -3.23
N ALA A 69 0.90 -0.05 -4.22
CA ALA A 69 0.80 1.39 -4.03
C ALA A 69 -0.32 1.75 -3.06
N SER A 70 -1.46 1.04 -3.07
CA SER A 70 -2.55 1.27 -2.12
C SER A 70 -2.15 0.96 -0.67
N ILE A 71 -1.27 -0.01 -0.45
CA ILE A 71 -0.74 -0.31 0.88
C ILE A 71 0.24 0.80 1.31
N VAL A 72 1.18 1.17 0.43
CA VAL A 72 2.17 2.22 0.69
C VAL A 72 1.51 3.59 0.95
N GLU A 73 0.39 3.90 0.25
CA GLU A 73 -0.37 5.15 0.46
C GLU A 73 -0.86 5.27 1.89
N GLU A 74 -1.34 4.17 2.48
CA GLU A 74 -1.88 4.12 3.84
C GLU A 74 -0.79 4.00 4.93
N GLU A 75 0.47 3.67 4.55
CA GLU A 75 1.59 3.58 5.50
C GLU A 75 2.23 4.93 5.80
N THR A 76 2.34 5.80 4.81
CA THR A 76 3.05 7.06 4.98
C THR A 76 2.58 8.17 4.06
N ASN A 77 2.56 9.39 4.62
CA ASN A 77 2.38 10.63 3.85
C ASN A 77 3.72 11.25 3.39
N LYS A 78 4.88 10.61 3.71
CA LYS A 78 6.20 11.12 3.36
C LYS A 78 6.64 10.58 2.00
N ALA A 79 6.72 11.47 1.00
CA ALA A 79 7.11 11.10 -0.37
C ALA A 79 8.44 10.34 -0.41
N ASP A 80 9.44 10.78 0.37
CA ASP A 80 10.77 10.16 0.42
C ASP A 80 10.78 8.73 0.97
N ASP A 81 9.79 8.37 1.79
CA ASP A 81 9.70 7.03 2.38
C ASP A 81 8.90 6.06 1.51
N LYS A 82 8.01 6.56 0.63
CA LYS A 82 7.11 5.69 -0.18
C LYS A 82 7.88 4.66 -0.99
N GLY A 83 8.90 5.07 -1.74
CA GLY A 83 9.72 4.15 -2.53
C GLY A 83 10.50 3.16 -1.67
N ARG A 84 11.01 3.57 -0.50
CA ARG A 84 11.72 2.68 0.42
C ARG A 84 10.80 1.66 1.07
N ILE A 85 9.57 2.04 1.45
CA ILE A 85 8.55 1.12 1.97
C ILE A 85 8.16 0.11 0.89
N ALA A 86 7.96 0.56 -0.35
CA ALA A 86 7.72 -0.33 -1.49
C ALA A 86 8.86 -1.34 -1.66
N SER A 87 10.12 -0.89 -1.55
CA SER A 87 11.31 -1.77 -1.59
C SER A 87 11.30 -2.81 -0.47
N VAL A 88 10.91 -2.44 0.77
CA VAL A 88 10.74 -3.40 1.88
C VAL A 88 9.72 -4.47 1.52
N TYR A 89 8.55 -4.09 1.01
CA TYR A 89 7.50 -5.04 0.65
C TYR A 89 7.92 -5.96 -0.51
N MET A 90 8.59 -5.42 -1.54
CA MET A 90 9.13 -6.24 -2.62
C MET A 90 10.17 -7.25 -2.12
N ASN A 91 11.06 -6.84 -1.20
CA ASN A 91 12.05 -7.72 -0.62
C ASN A 91 11.41 -8.81 0.25
N ARG A 92 10.35 -8.48 1.01
CA ARG A 92 9.57 -9.46 1.77
C ARG A 92 8.90 -10.49 0.85
N ILE A 93 8.26 -10.04 -0.24
CA ILE A 93 7.66 -10.94 -1.25
C ILE A 93 8.71 -11.88 -1.83
N LYS A 94 9.87 -11.35 -2.27
CA LYS A 94 10.97 -12.17 -2.81
C LYS A 94 11.49 -13.22 -1.82
N LYS A 95 11.39 -12.95 -0.52
CA LYS A 95 11.81 -13.87 0.55
C LYS A 95 10.68 -14.77 1.06
N GLY A 96 9.47 -14.72 0.50
CA GLY A 96 8.30 -15.47 0.97
C GLY A 96 7.80 -15.02 2.34
N MET A 97 8.17 -13.82 2.79
CA MET A 97 7.71 -13.24 4.05
C MET A 97 6.33 -12.63 3.90
N LYS A 98 5.57 -12.60 4.98
CA LYS A 98 4.32 -11.84 5.07
C LYS A 98 4.61 -10.35 5.04
N LEU A 99 3.70 -9.53 4.46
CA LEU A 99 3.91 -8.08 4.42
C LEU A 99 3.70 -7.44 5.79
N GLU A 100 2.77 -7.97 6.61
CA GLU A 100 2.46 -7.48 7.96
C GLU A 100 2.11 -5.98 7.97
N ALA A 101 1.32 -5.56 7.00
CA ALA A 101 0.90 -4.19 6.82
C ALA A 101 -0.41 -3.91 7.59
N ASP A 102 -0.36 -3.07 8.64
CA ASP A 102 -1.51 -2.71 9.47
C ASP A 102 -2.72 -2.20 8.67
N PRO A 103 -2.57 -1.38 7.61
CA PRO A 103 -3.70 -0.91 6.82
C PRO A 103 -4.53 -2.04 6.19
N THR A 104 -3.90 -3.15 5.85
CA THR A 104 -4.60 -4.31 5.27
C THR A 104 -5.53 -4.97 6.27
N VAL A 105 -5.20 -4.94 7.57
CA VAL A 105 -6.07 -5.44 8.66
C VAL A 105 -7.29 -4.54 8.82
N LYS A 106 -7.10 -3.21 8.83
CA LYS A 106 -8.23 -2.25 8.88
C LYS A 106 -9.19 -2.46 7.72
N TYR A 107 -8.65 -2.63 6.51
CA TYR A 107 -9.45 -2.91 5.32
C TYR A 107 -10.18 -4.26 5.42
N ALA A 108 -9.48 -5.31 5.83
CA ALA A 108 -10.06 -6.66 6.01
C ALA A 108 -11.26 -6.64 6.97
N MET A 109 -11.13 -5.92 8.08
CA MET A 109 -12.19 -5.77 9.10
C MET A 109 -13.27 -4.75 8.72
N ARG A 110 -13.11 -3.99 7.62
CA ARG A 110 -13.97 -2.86 7.26
C ARG A 110 -14.13 -1.83 8.39
N ASN A 111 -13.10 -1.69 9.21
CA ASN A 111 -13.08 -0.77 10.34
C ASN A 111 -11.98 0.27 10.19
N PHE A 112 -12.26 1.30 9.42
CA PHE A 112 -11.32 2.38 9.10
C PHE A 112 -11.10 3.36 10.26
N GLY A 113 -11.96 3.33 11.29
CA GLY A 113 -11.84 4.15 12.50
C GLY A 113 -10.82 3.64 13.52
N LEU A 114 -10.23 2.45 13.32
CA LEU A 114 -9.23 1.90 14.23
C LEU A 114 -7.98 2.78 14.26
N LYS A 115 -7.69 3.36 15.42
CA LYS A 115 -6.48 4.16 15.64
C LYS A 115 -5.24 3.30 15.81
N ARG A 116 -5.39 2.07 16.31
CA ARG A 116 -4.30 1.13 16.59
C ARG A 116 -4.76 -0.31 16.32
N ILE A 117 -3.90 -1.08 15.67
CA ILE A 117 -4.07 -2.53 15.51
C ILE A 117 -3.60 -3.22 16.79
N LEU A 118 -4.44 -4.09 17.35
CA LEU A 118 -4.15 -4.91 18.52
C LEU A 118 -3.91 -6.36 18.11
N HIS A 119 -3.26 -7.16 18.96
CA HIS A 119 -2.95 -8.56 18.64
C HIS A 119 -4.16 -9.40 18.19
N GLY A 120 -5.33 -9.20 18.81
CA GLY A 120 -6.56 -9.90 18.39
C GLY A 120 -6.99 -9.58 16.96
N HIS A 121 -6.69 -8.37 16.45
CA HIS A 121 -7.02 -7.98 15.08
C HIS A 121 -6.13 -8.69 14.04
N LEU A 122 -4.87 -9.02 14.41
CA LEU A 122 -3.91 -9.68 13.51
C LEU A 122 -4.36 -11.09 13.08
N ALA A 123 -5.22 -11.73 13.88
CA ALA A 123 -5.78 -13.06 13.59
C ALA A 123 -7.05 -13.01 12.72
N TYR A 124 -7.54 -11.82 12.33
CA TYR A 124 -8.78 -11.70 11.56
C TYR A 124 -8.71 -12.47 10.23
N PRO A 125 -9.62 -13.43 9.98
CA PRO A 125 -9.56 -14.29 8.80
C PRO A 125 -10.03 -13.54 7.56
N SER A 126 -9.09 -13.17 6.68
CA SER A 126 -9.40 -12.51 5.41
C SER A 126 -8.24 -12.69 4.43
N PRO A 127 -8.51 -12.86 3.13
CA PRO A 127 -7.47 -12.87 2.10
C PRO A 127 -6.74 -11.51 1.99
N TYR A 128 -7.32 -10.44 2.52
CA TYR A 128 -6.68 -9.12 2.58
C TYR A 128 -5.74 -8.96 3.77
N ASN A 129 -5.82 -9.82 4.80
CA ASN A 129 -4.97 -9.70 5.98
C ASN A 129 -3.56 -10.21 5.71
N THR A 130 -2.62 -9.31 5.49
CA THR A 130 -1.22 -9.63 5.20
C THR A 130 -0.40 -10.10 6.41
N TYR A 131 -1.00 -10.21 7.60
CA TYR A 131 -0.47 -10.98 8.74
C TYR A 131 -0.82 -12.46 8.64
N GLN A 132 -1.85 -12.84 7.87
CA GLN A 132 -2.27 -14.23 7.70
C GLN A 132 -1.84 -14.80 6.35
N GLN A 133 -1.77 -13.97 5.32
CA GLN A 133 -1.42 -14.37 3.96
C GLN A 133 -0.04 -13.87 3.56
N THR A 134 0.65 -14.62 2.69
CA THR A 134 1.90 -14.19 2.04
C THR A 134 1.59 -13.51 0.71
N GLY A 135 2.47 -12.61 0.27
CA GLY A 135 2.30 -11.88 -0.98
C GLY A 135 1.33 -10.70 -0.88
N LEU A 136 0.91 -10.18 -2.02
CA LEU A 136 -0.06 -9.10 -2.12
C LEU A 136 -1.49 -9.61 -1.84
N PRO A 137 -2.37 -8.78 -1.27
CA PRO A 137 -3.79 -9.08 -1.17
C PRO A 137 -4.44 -9.18 -2.56
N PRO A 138 -5.67 -9.72 -2.67
CA PRO A 138 -6.36 -9.93 -3.96
C PRO A 138 -6.61 -8.68 -4.79
N GLY A 139 -6.54 -7.50 -4.17
CA GLY A 139 -6.73 -6.21 -4.83
C GLY A 139 -6.37 -5.03 -3.90
N PRO A 140 -6.52 -3.80 -4.39
CA PRO A 140 -6.14 -2.61 -3.65
C PRO A 140 -7.04 -2.37 -2.43
N ILE A 141 -6.48 -1.73 -1.39
CA ILE A 141 -7.18 -1.37 -0.14
C ILE A 141 -7.66 0.09 -0.13
N CYS A 142 -7.15 0.90 -1.03
CA CYS A 142 -7.59 2.28 -1.31
C CYS A 142 -7.26 2.65 -2.75
N THR A 143 -7.61 3.85 -3.17
CA THR A 143 -7.19 4.45 -4.46
C THR A 143 -5.90 5.23 -4.22
N PRO A 144 -4.72 4.72 -4.59
CA PRO A 144 -3.45 5.40 -4.34
C PRO A 144 -3.28 6.61 -5.27
N SER A 145 -2.57 7.63 -4.82
CA SER A 145 -2.18 8.75 -5.66
C SER A 145 -1.22 8.32 -6.77
N ILE A 146 -1.21 9.06 -7.89
CA ILE A 146 -0.26 8.83 -9.00
C ILE A 146 1.19 8.86 -8.48
N ASN A 147 1.50 9.80 -7.59
CA ASN A 147 2.84 9.90 -7.00
C ASN A 147 3.25 8.64 -6.24
N THR A 148 2.31 7.97 -5.58
CA THR A 148 2.60 6.72 -4.87
C THR A 148 2.77 5.55 -5.85
N ILE A 149 1.98 5.49 -6.91
CA ILE A 149 2.17 4.49 -7.97
C ILE A 149 3.55 4.65 -8.60
N ASP A 150 3.93 5.89 -8.94
CA ASP A 150 5.25 6.18 -9.52
C ASP A 150 6.37 5.89 -8.51
N ALA A 151 6.20 6.18 -7.20
CA ALA A 151 7.17 5.83 -6.17
C ALA A 151 7.37 4.31 -6.01
N VAL A 152 6.34 3.49 -6.24
CA VAL A 152 6.48 2.03 -6.28
C VAL A 152 7.25 1.59 -7.53
N LEU A 153 6.93 2.17 -8.70
CA LEU A 153 7.62 1.86 -9.96
C LEU A 153 9.10 2.26 -9.95
N ASP A 154 9.43 3.32 -9.22
CA ASP A 154 10.79 3.87 -9.08
C ASP A 154 11.42 3.51 -7.73
N ALA A 155 10.90 2.47 -7.05
CA ALA A 155 11.42 2.05 -5.76
C ALA A 155 12.91 1.70 -5.85
N PRO A 156 13.74 2.21 -4.93
CA PRO A 156 15.17 1.94 -4.93
C PRO A 156 15.45 0.46 -4.64
N GLU A 157 16.47 -0.09 -5.28
CA GLU A 157 16.97 -1.41 -4.92
C GLU A 157 17.68 -1.34 -3.57
N THR A 158 17.11 -2.02 -2.56
CA THR A 158 17.66 -2.09 -1.20
C THR A 158 17.65 -3.52 -0.69
N ASN A 159 18.24 -3.74 0.48
CA ASN A 159 18.14 -5.01 1.23
C ASN A 159 17.22 -4.90 2.45
N TYR A 160 16.50 -3.79 2.61
CA TYR A 160 15.62 -3.57 3.75
C TYR A 160 14.43 -4.55 3.74
N ILE A 161 14.11 -5.08 4.92
CA ILE A 161 12.94 -5.92 5.16
C ILE A 161 12.13 -5.49 6.40
N PHE A 162 12.58 -4.43 7.08
CA PHE A 162 11.91 -3.81 8.22
C PHE A 162 11.93 -2.29 8.10
N PHE A 163 10.91 -1.65 8.66
CA PHE A 163 10.91 -0.23 8.93
C PHE A 163 10.17 0.07 10.25
N VAL A 164 10.47 1.21 10.85
CA VAL A 164 9.83 1.71 12.07
C VAL A 164 9.91 3.23 12.10
N ALA A 165 8.92 3.91 12.67
CA ALA A 165 8.89 5.35 12.76
C ALA A 165 10.15 5.91 13.47
N LYS A 166 10.66 7.05 13.00
CA LYS A 166 11.77 7.77 13.66
C LYS A 166 11.34 8.36 14.99
N PRO A 167 12.26 8.44 15.97
CA PRO A 167 11.97 8.96 17.32
C PRO A 167 11.77 10.48 17.37
N ASP A 168 11.94 11.20 16.26
CA ASP A 168 11.73 12.64 16.15
C ASP A 168 10.26 13.03 15.89
N PHE A 169 9.38 12.06 15.72
CA PHE A 169 7.94 12.21 15.44
C PHE A 169 7.59 13.09 14.23
N LYS A 170 8.53 13.26 13.29
CA LYS A 170 8.28 14.01 12.04
C LYS A 170 7.57 13.19 10.97
N GLY A 171 7.25 11.92 11.26
CA GLY A 171 6.52 11.00 10.39
C GLY A 171 7.39 10.27 9.37
N TYR A 172 8.71 10.34 9.46
CA TYR A 172 9.65 9.55 8.68
C TYR A 172 9.98 8.22 9.36
N SER A 173 10.49 7.26 8.58
CA SER A 173 10.86 5.93 9.05
C SER A 173 12.38 5.70 9.05
N ASN A 174 12.85 4.83 9.94
CA ASN A 174 14.12 4.15 9.87
C ASN A 174 13.91 2.80 9.17
N PHE A 175 14.86 2.41 8.34
CA PHE A 175 14.82 1.17 7.57
C PHE A 175 15.96 0.25 8.03
N ALA A 176 15.70 -1.07 8.06
CA ALA A 176 16.66 -2.08 8.50
C ALA A 176 16.64 -3.31 7.60
N ALA A 177 17.83 -3.87 7.37
CA ALA A 177 18.01 -5.11 6.61
C ALA A 177 17.92 -6.35 7.52
N THR A 178 18.14 -6.20 8.82
CA THR A 178 18.18 -7.28 9.80
C THR A 178 17.27 -7.00 11.00
N TYR A 179 16.79 -8.07 11.64
CA TYR A 179 15.96 -7.94 12.83
C TYR A 179 16.71 -7.30 14.04
N PRO A 180 17.98 -7.60 14.31
CA PRO A 180 18.73 -6.88 15.35
C PRO A 180 18.81 -5.38 15.14
N GLU A 181 19.06 -4.93 13.89
CA GLU A 181 19.07 -3.51 13.54
C GLU A 181 17.69 -2.87 13.75
N HIS A 182 16.63 -3.54 13.30
CA HIS A 182 15.25 -3.10 13.53
C HIS A 182 14.94 -2.94 15.03
N LEU A 183 15.37 -3.87 15.87
CA LEU A 183 15.16 -3.79 17.33
C LEU A 183 15.85 -2.57 17.96
N VAL A 184 17.02 -2.17 17.45
CA VAL A 184 17.68 -0.92 17.91
C VAL A 184 16.79 0.29 17.62
N TYR A 185 16.31 0.42 16.40
CA TYR A 185 15.44 1.53 16.02
C TYR A 185 14.08 1.51 16.76
N ALA A 186 13.50 0.32 16.95
CA ALA A 186 12.25 0.16 17.69
C ALA A 186 12.40 0.59 19.16
N LYS A 187 13.52 0.22 19.82
CA LYS A 187 13.84 0.66 21.21
C LYS A 187 14.03 2.16 21.28
N MET A 188 14.69 2.78 20.29
CA MET A 188 14.86 4.24 20.24
C MET A 188 13.51 4.96 20.13
N TYR A 189 12.62 4.48 19.26
CA TYR A 189 11.27 5.00 19.11
C TYR A 189 10.46 4.86 20.39
N GLN A 190 10.45 3.66 21.01
CA GLN A 190 9.72 3.40 22.24
C GLN A 190 10.18 4.32 23.37
N LYS A 191 11.50 4.47 23.57
CA LYS A 191 12.06 5.37 24.59
C LYS A 191 11.64 6.82 24.38
N ALA A 192 11.62 7.29 23.14
CA ALA A 192 11.17 8.64 22.83
C ALA A 192 9.67 8.83 23.10
N LEU A 193 8.85 7.80 22.75
CA LEU A 193 7.42 7.82 23.00
C LEU A 193 7.11 7.84 24.50
N ASP A 194 7.77 6.99 25.31
CA ASP A 194 7.61 6.97 26.77
C ASP A 194 7.96 8.33 27.40
N SER A 195 9.05 8.94 26.94
CA SER A 195 9.48 10.28 27.38
C SER A 195 8.43 11.36 27.05
N LEU A 196 7.78 11.25 25.88
CA LEU A 196 6.75 12.18 25.44
C LEU A 196 5.46 12.01 26.27
N ILE A 197 5.08 10.78 26.57
CA ILE A 197 3.90 10.46 27.41
C ILE A 197 4.13 10.98 28.84
N MET A 198 5.30 10.74 29.44
CA MET A 198 5.64 11.26 30.78
C MET A 198 5.56 12.78 30.85
N ARG A 199 6.07 13.49 29.85
CA ARG A 199 5.98 14.96 29.79
C ARG A 199 4.56 15.46 29.67
N LYS A 200 3.66 14.71 29.00
CA LYS A 200 2.26 15.09 28.85
C LYS A 200 1.45 14.86 30.13
N ASN A 201 1.79 13.81 30.87
CA ASN A 201 1.11 13.50 32.15
C ASN A 201 1.56 14.40 33.30
N ASN A 202 2.70 15.07 33.18
CA ASN A 202 3.25 16.01 34.18
C ASN A 202 2.86 17.48 33.92
N ARG A 203 1.95 17.72 32.96
CA ARG A 203 1.33 19.04 32.69
C ARG A 203 -0.15 19.03 33.03
#